data_a313bd1ca1c2fdcae0d6187f2dac1ae0
#
_entry.id   a313bd1ca1c2fdcae0d6187f2dac1ae0
#
_cell.length_a   1.000
_cell.length_b   1.000
_cell.length_c   1.000
_cell.angle_alpha   90.00
_cell.angle_beta   90.00
_cell.angle_gamma   90.00
#
_symmetry.space_group_name_H-M   'P 1'
#
loop_
_entity.id
_entity.type
_entity.pdbx_description
1 polymer ?
#
loop_
_entity_poly.entity_id
_entity_poly.type
_entity_poly.pdbx_seq_one_letter_code
_entity_poly.pdbx_strand_id
1 'polypeptide(L)'
;VLDQSQPAESRRFQLAHQLAAIALRDEISAVVEGANLRAPASRQLLSVGLANYAAGAILMPYIGFREEARAVRHDIDRLCQSFNVSFEQACHRLSTLQRPNARGVPFFFCRVDMAGNITKRHSATRLQFARFGGACPLWIVHEAVAIPDRILVQLAETPDGVRYVSMAKGLVKPSGSFERVPRRYAVALGCEIDHAREFIYADGLDLTGRGATKIGTSCRLCPRPDCDQRAFPPSDREIIVDPDRRNVVPYRIA
;
A
#
# COMPACT_ATOMS: atom_id res chain seq x y z
N VAL A 1 -4.71 16.27 23.75
CA VAL A 1 -6.16 15.99 23.72
C VAL A 1 -6.42 15.04 22.56
N LEU A 2 -7.10 13.90 22.82
CA LEU A 2 -7.48 12.94 21.78
C LEU A 2 -8.85 13.34 21.22
N ASP A 3 -8.95 13.30 19.89
CA ASP A 3 -10.23 13.52 19.21
C ASP A 3 -11.14 12.30 19.43
N GLN A 4 -12.21 12.51 20.21
CA GLN A 4 -13.17 11.46 20.54
C GLN A 4 -14.02 10.98 19.35
N SER A 5 -14.09 11.76 18.26
CA SER A 5 -14.78 11.37 17.04
C SER A 5 -14.03 10.29 16.26
N GLN A 6 -12.74 10.08 16.56
CA GLN A 6 -11.94 9.04 15.92
C GLN A 6 -12.26 7.64 16.47
N PRO A 7 -12.22 6.59 15.63
CA PRO A 7 -12.35 5.21 16.07
C PRO A 7 -11.35 4.83 17.18
N ALA A 8 -11.73 3.88 18.03
CA ALA A 8 -10.93 3.48 19.21
C ALA A 8 -9.51 3.06 18.85
N GLU A 9 -9.32 2.28 17.78
CA GLU A 9 -8.03 1.84 17.28
C GLU A 9 -7.16 3.02 16.77
N SER A 10 -7.78 4.08 16.22
CA SER A 10 -7.05 5.29 15.84
C SER A 10 -6.57 6.07 17.07
N ARG A 11 -7.40 6.18 18.11
CA ARG A 11 -7.02 6.84 19.37
C ARG A 11 -5.92 6.08 20.10
N ARG A 12 -6.00 4.74 20.13
CA ARG A 12 -4.93 3.89 20.69
C ARG A 12 -3.62 4.09 19.94
N PHE A 13 -3.66 4.17 18.62
CA PHE A 13 -2.47 4.43 17.82
C PHE A 13 -1.86 5.81 18.12
N GLN A 14 -2.67 6.85 18.29
CA GLN A 14 -2.19 8.18 18.66
C GLN A 14 -1.51 8.18 20.05
N LEU A 15 -2.06 7.43 21.02
CA LEU A 15 -1.43 7.25 22.33
C LEU A 15 -0.09 6.52 22.21
N ALA A 16 -0.05 5.41 21.48
CA ALA A 16 1.17 4.65 21.25
C ALA A 16 2.24 5.49 20.49
N HIS A 17 1.82 6.31 19.52
CA HIS A 17 2.70 7.25 18.83
C HIS A 17 3.31 8.28 19.79
N GLN A 18 2.49 8.89 20.63
CA GLN A 18 2.97 9.88 21.59
C GLN A 18 3.90 9.25 22.63
N LEU A 19 3.57 8.05 23.13
CA LEU A 19 4.43 7.28 24.01
C LEU A 19 5.79 6.98 23.34
N ALA A 20 5.77 6.49 22.11
CA ALA A 20 6.99 6.21 21.36
C ALA A 20 7.84 7.47 21.12
N ALA A 21 7.23 8.59 20.77
CA ALA A 21 7.92 9.86 20.53
C ALA A 21 8.60 10.42 21.81
N ILE A 22 8.06 10.10 22.99
CA ILE A 22 8.65 10.50 24.28
C ILE A 22 9.70 9.48 24.73
N ALA A 23 9.33 8.20 24.76
CA ALA A 23 10.17 7.15 25.35
C ALA A 23 11.39 6.78 24.48
N LEU A 24 11.28 6.97 23.17
CA LEU A 24 12.36 6.63 22.20
C LEU A 24 12.94 7.88 21.53
N ARG A 25 12.91 9.02 22.22
CA ARG A 25 13.36 10.30 21.68
C ARG A 25 14.82 10.24 21.22
N ASP A 26 15.70 9.69 22.03
CA ASP A 26 17.14 9.66 21.76
C ASP A 26 17.47 8.72 20.62
N GLU A 27 16.82 7.54 20.54
CA GLU A 27 16.99 6.58 19.46
C GLU A 27 16.46 7.15 18.14
N ILE A 28 15.30 7.81 18.16
CA ILE A 28 14.74 8.47 16.99
C ILE A 28 15.68 9.58 16.50
N SER A 29 16.21 10.40 17.40
CA SER A 29 17.15 11.47 17.07
C SER A 29 18.42 10.92 16.45
N ALA A 30 19.01 9.87 17.01
CA ALA A 30 20.22 9.23 16.49
C ALA A 30 20.00 8.70 15.05
N VAL A 31 18.86 8.08 14.76
CA VAL A 31 18.51 7.60 13.41
C VAL A 31 18.33 8.78 12.43
N VAL A 32 17.66 9.85 12.87
CA VAL A 32 17.42 11.05 12.05
C VAL A 32 18.73 11.76 11.70
N GLU A 33 19.64 11.87 12.65
CA GLU A 33 20.98 12.47 12.44
C GLU A 33 21.80 11.62 11.46
N GLY A 34 21.80 10.30 11.63
CA GLY A 34 22.51 9.37 10.75
C GLY A 34 21.97 9.33 9.31
N ALA A 35 20.74 9.79 9.07
CA ALA A 35 20.11 9.77 7.75
C ALA A 35 20.63 10.86 6.78
N ASN A 36 21.48 11.78 7.22
CA ASN A 36 22.10 12.85 6.41
C ASN A 36 21.11 13.68 5.57
N LEU A 37 19.90 13.92 6.10
CA LEU A 37 18.87 14.69 5.43
C LEU A 37 19.17 16.19 5.51
N ARG A 38 19.18 16.88 4.35
CA ARG A 38 19.53 18.30 4.26
C ARG A 38 18.42 19.22 4.80
N ALA A 39 17.17 18.96 4.42
CA ALA A 39 16.05 19.81 4.77
C ALA A 39 15.53 19.52 6.19
N PRO A 40 15.31 20.56 7.04
CA PRO A 40 14.72 20.38 8.37
C PRO A 40 13.37 19.66 8.35
N ALA A 41 12.49 20.00 7.39
CA ALA A 41 11.20 19.35 7.22
C ALA A 41 11.34 17.84 6.94
N SER A 42 12.34 17.43 6.17
CA SER A 42 12.59 15.99 5.90
C SER A 42 13.02 15.25 7.18
N ARG A 43 13.80 15.87 8.04
CA ARG A 43 14.19 15.32 9.35
C ARG A 43 12.98 15.17 10.26
N GLN A 44 12.12 16.19 10.32
CA GLN A 44 10.87 16.13 11.10
C GLN A 44 9.93 15.03 10.59
N LEU A 45 9.77 14.90 9.27
CA LEU A 45 8.94 13.84 8.68
C LEU A 45 9.51 12.45 8.97
N LEU A 46 10.84 12.27 8.95
CA LEU A 46 11.47 11.00 9.33
C LEU A 46 11.22 10.70 10.81
N SER A 47 11.36 11.68 11.70
CA SER A 47 11.08 11.52 13.14
C SER A 47 9.63 11.05 13.37
N VAL A 48 8.65 11.69 12.72
CA VAL A 48 7.23 11.28 12.78
C VAL A 48 7.05 9.86 12.21
N GLY A 49 7.74 9.53 11.12
CA GLY A 49 7.72 8.20 10.51
C GLY A 49 8.24 7.11 11.46
N LEU A 50 9.35 7.37 12.14
CA LEU A 50 9.94 6.46 13.13
C LEU A 50 9.05 6.27 14.36
N ALA A 51 8.45 7.35 14.88
CA ALA A 51 7.48 7.27 15.97
C ALA A 51 6.22 6.47 15.56
N ASN A 52 5.73 6.62 14.31
CA ASN A 52 4.66 5.80 13.77
C ASN A 52 5.05 4.30 13.67
N TYR A 53 6.28 4.01 13.25
CA TYR A 53 6.78 2.63 13.20
C TYR A 53 6.83 2.01 14.61
N ALA A 54 7.37 2.75 15.58
CA ALA A 54 7.46 2.32 16.97
C ALA A 54 6.06 2.12 17.60
N ALA A 55 5.11 3.02 17.32
CA ALA A 55 3.72 2.86 17.73
C ALA A 55 3.11 1.56 17.20
N GLY A 56 3.34 1.27 15.92
CA GLY A 56 2.94 0.00 15.32
C GLY A 56 3.58 -1.21 16.00
N ALA A 57 4.86 -1.10 16.40
CA ALA A 57 5.57 -2.16 17.09
C ALA A 57 5.08 -2.38 18.54
N ILE A 58 4.66 -1.32 19.23
CA ILE A 58 4.04 -1.40 20.56
C ILE A 58 2.69 -2.12 20.49
N LEU A 59 1.84 -1.73 19.52
CA LEU A 59 0.49 -2.30 19.40
C LEU A 59 0.49 -3.72 18.81
N MET A 60 1.48 -4.03 17.98
CA MET A 60 1.65 -5.31 17.27
C MET A 60 3.09 -5.81 17.47
N PRO A 61 3.42 -6.41 18.65
CA PRO A 61 4.75 -6.91 18.96
C PRO A 61 5.24 -7.90 17.90
N TYR A 62 6.51 -7.78 17.53
CA TYR A 62 7.05 -8.41 16.32
C TYR A 62 6.78 -9.91 16.22
N ILE A 63 7.20 -10.67 17.23
CA ILE A 63 7.10 -12.15 17.20
C ILE A 63 5.64 -12.58 17.25
N GLY A 64 4.87 -12.12 18.26
CA GLY A 64 3.48 -12.53 18.41
C GLY A 64 2.61 -12.16 17.22
N PHE A 65 2.81 -10.96 16.63
CA PHE A 65 2.06 -10.54 15.44
C PHE A 65 2.44 -11.38 14.22
N ARG A 66 3.73 -11.70 14.02
CA ARG A 66 4.19 -12.55 12.91
C ARG A 66 3.65 -13.96 13.01
N GLU A 67 3.67 -14.56 14.20
CA GLU A 67 3.19 -15.93 14.43
C GLU A 67 1.68 -16.03 14.24
N GLU A 68 0.92 -15.09 14.79
CA GLU A 68 -0.52 -15.01 14.56
C GLU A 68 -0.84 -14.80 13.08
N ALA A 69 -0.11 -13.91 12.38
CA ALA A 69 -0.29 -13.68 10.96
C ALA A 69 -0.08 -14.97 10.13
N ARG A 70 0.91 -15.77 10.47
CA ARG A 70 1.13 -17.07 9.83
C ARG A 70 0.01 -18.06 10.13
N ALA A 71 -0.41 -18.14 11.39
CA ALA A 71 -1.46 -19.06 11.83
C ALA A 71 -2.79 -18.80 11.11
N VAL A 72 -3.13 -17.53 10.86
CA VAL A 72 -4.35 -17.14 10.14
C VAL A 72 -4.13 -16.92 8.64
N ARG A 73 -2.97 -17.31 8.09
CA ARG A 73 -2.60 -17.10 6.68
C ARG A 73 -2.78 -15.65 6.23
N HIS A 74 -2.38 -14.72 7.10
CA HIS A 74 -2.43 -13.27 6.86
C HIS A 74 -3.85 -12.72 6.59
N ASP A 75 -4.88 -13.33 7.21
CA ASP A 75 -6.24 -12.77 7.24
C ASP A 75 -6.26 -11.47 8.04
N ILE A 76 -6.44 -10.35 7.35
CA ILE A 76 -6.30 -9.01 7.95
C ILE A 76 -7.42 -8.73 8.94
N ASP A 77 -8.66 -9.16 8.67
CA ASP A 77 -9.77 -8.90 9.58
C ASP A 77 -9.59 -9.68 10.90
N ARG A 78 -9.06 -10.91 10.86
CA ARG A 78 -8.67 -11.66 12.07
C ARG A 78 -7.55 -10.98 12.84
N LEU A 79 -6.52 -10.50 12.15
CA LEU A 79 -5.43 -9.76 12.79
C LEU A 79 -5.92 -8.45 13.43
N CYS A 80 -6.85 -7.74 12.79
CA CYS A 80 -7.48 -6.57 13.38
C CYS A 80 -8.19 -6.90 14.70
N GLN A 81 -8.90 -8.02 14.75
CA GLN A 81 -9.58 -8.49 15.95
C GLN A 81 -8.59 -8.90 17.06
N SER A 82 -7.59 -9.73 16.74
CA SER A 82 -6.60 -10.23 17.71
C SER A 82 -5.80 -9.10 18.36
N PHE A 83 -5.42 -8.07 17.61
CA PHE A 83 -4.58 -6.97 18.10
C PHE A 83 -5.34 -5.67 18.35
N ASN A 84 -6.64 -5.64 18.05
CA ASN A 84 -7.50 -4.46 18.21
C ASN A 84 -6.89 -3.22 17.50
N VAL A 85 -6.57 -3.40 16.23
CA VAL A 85 -5.97 -2.39 15.33
C VAL A 85 -6.81 -2.21 14.07
N SER A 86 -6.60 -1.11 13.36
CA SER A 86 -7.31 -0.88 12.11
C SER A 86 -6.72 -1.71 10.96
N PHE A 87 -7.52 -1.93 9.91
CA PHE A 87 -7.10 -2.62 8.69
C PHE A 87 -5.82 -2.04 8.07
N GLU A 88 -5.74 -0.70 7.98
CA GLU A 88 -4.54 -0.01 7.49
C GLU A 88 -3.31 -0.29 8.37
N GLN A 89 -3.49 -0.30 9.72
CA GLN A 89 -2.40 -0.55 10.66
C GLN A 89 -1.86 -1.97 10.54
N ALA A 90 -2.74 -2.98 10.45
CA ALA A 90 -2.35 -4.37 10.26
C ALA A 90 -1.61 -4.58 8.92
N CYS A 91 -2.15 -4.06 7.81
CA CYS A 91 -1.50 -4.13 6.50
C CYS A 91 -0.11 -3.47 6.49
N HIS A 92 0.00 -2.27 7.06
CA HIS A 92 1.29 -1.58 7.15
C HIS A 92 2.28 -2.36 8.02
N ARG A 93 1.84 -2.91 9.15
CA ARG A 93 2.69 -3.70 10.03
C ARG A 93 3.24 -4.95 9.33
N LEU A 94 2.40 -5.68 8.58
CA LEU A 94 2.82 -6.85 7.80
C LEU A 94 3.96 -6.51 6.83
N SER A 95 3.87 -5.38 6.13
CA SER A 95 4.91 -4.97 5.19
C SER A 95 6.26 -4.67 5.85
N THR A 96 6.30 -4.42 7.15
CA THR A 96 7.52 -4.07 7.91
C THR A 96 8.19 -5.26 8.61
N LEU A 97 7.65 -6.48 8.48
CA LEU A 97 8.16 -7.67 9.17
C LEU A 97 9.39 -8.27 8.45
N GLN A 98 10.47 -7.51 8.35
CA GLN A 98 11.67 -7.91 7.60
C GLN A 98 12.95 -8.01 8.48
N ARG A 99 12.79 -8.29 9.80
CA ARG A 99 13.92 -8.47 10.71
C ARG A 99 14.80 -9.65 10.24
N PRO A 100 16.12 -9.50 10.14
CA PRO A 100 17.02 -10.62 9.85
C PRO A 100 16.74 -11.81 10.77
N ASN A 101 16.80 -13.03 10.21
CA ASN A 101 16.54 -14.31 10.89
C ASN A 101 15.11 -14.52 11.44
N ALA A 102 14.21 -13.56 11.22
CA ALA A 102 12.82 -13.66 11.67
C ALA A 102 11.84 -13.01 10.68
N ARG A 103 12.10 -13.11 9.38
CA ARG A 103 11.29 -12.48 8.33
C ARG A 103 9.88 -13.04 8.27
N GLY A 104 8.92 -12.16 8.03
CA GLY A 104 7.59 -12.51 7.54
C GLY A 104 7.57 -12.62 6.02
N VAL A 105 6.38 -12.84 5.46
CA VAL A 105 6.16 -12.72 4.00
C VAL A 105 6.52 -11.30 3.55
N PRO A 106 7.31 -11.14 2.49
CA PRO A 106 7.61 -9.82 1.96
C PRO A 106 6.35 -9.27 1.27
N PHE A 107 5.74 -8.29 1.92
CA PHE A 107 4.57 -7.59 1.37
C PHE A 107 4.95 -6.20 0.86
N PHE A 108 4.28 -5.77 -0.21
CA PHE A 108 4.10 -4.35 -0.48
C PHE A 108 2.80 -3.85 0.17
N PHE A 109 2.79 -2.62 0.57
CA PHE A 109 1.65 -1.90 1.12
C PHE A 109 1.54 -0.55 0.43
N CYS A 110 0.32 -0.14 0.08
CA CYS A 110 0.06 1.24 -0.28
C CYS A 110 -1.33 1.71 0.13
N ARG A 111 -1.47 3.03 0.21
CA ARG A 111 -2.73 3.73 0.36
C ARG A 111 -2.93 4.66 -0.82
N VAL A 112 -4.09 4.56 -1.45
CA VAL A 112 -4.45 5.31 -2.66
C VAL A 112 -5.69 6.14 -2.35
N ASP A 113 -5.68 7.44 -2.69
CA ASP A 113 -6.83 8.32 -2.54
C ASP A 113 -7.85 8.13 -3.68
N MET A 114 -8.96 8.88 -3.64
CA MET A 114 -10.02 8.81 -4.65
C MET A 114 -9.57 9.25 -6.05
N ALA A 115 -8.50 10.02 -6.15
CA ALA A 115 -7.93 10.47 -7.42
C ALA A 115 -6.87 9.50 -7.98
N GLY A 116 -6.61 8.38 -7.27
CA GLY A 116 -5.62 7.39 -7.66
C GLY A 116 -4.18 7.73 -7.23
N ASN A 117 -3.96 8.77 -6.42
CA ASN A 117 -2.63 9.12 -5.93
C ASN A 117 -2.20 8.19 -4.80
N ILE A 118 -0.95 7.73 -4.84
CA ILE A 118 -0.36 6.93 -3.77
C ILE A 118 0.07 7.86 -2.64
N THR A 119 -0.69 7.90 -1.56
CA THR A 119 -0.48 8.80 -0.41
C THR A 119 0.39 8.19 0.69
N LYS A 120 0.52 6.86 0.72
CA LYS A 120 1.41 6.13 1.63
C LYS A 120 1.87 4.85 0.94
N ARG A 121 3.12 4.47 1.13
CA ARG A 121 3.68 3.26 0.52
C ARG A 121 4.82 2.70 1.35
N HIS A 122 4.94 1.39 1.31
CA HIS A 122 6.09 0.63 1.79
C HIS A 122 6.18 -0.67 0.99
N SER A 123 7.37 -1.11 0.62
CA SER A 123 7.54 -2.36 -0.11
C SER A 123 8.74 -3.14 0.40
N ALA A 124 8.50 -4.39 0.77
CA ALA A 124 9.53 -5.40 1.00
C ALA A 124 9.68 -6.35 -0.21
N THR A 125 8.96 -6.07 -1.31
CA THR A 125 8.99 -6.81 -2.57
C THR A 125 9.76 -6.04 -3.64
N ARG A 126 9.89 -6.62 -4.84
CA ARG A 126 10.45 -5.94 -6.02
C ARG A 126 9.53 -4.88 -6.62
N LEU A 127 8.25 -4.81 -6.20
CA LEU A 127 7.30 -3.85 -6.74
C LEU A 127 7.76 -2.42 -6.50
N GLN A 128 7.97 -1.69 -7.58
CA GLN A 128 8.31 -0.27 -7.57
C GLN A 128 7.04 0.57 -7.71
N PHE A 129 6.82 1.47 -6.78
CA PHE A 129 5.73 2.44 -6.86
C PHE A 129 6.17 3.69 -7.62
N ALA A 130 5.27 4.27 -8.40
CA ALA A 130 5.50 5.57 -8.99
C ALA A 130 5.76 6.62 -7.89
N ARG A 131 6.79 7.43 -8.10
CA ARG A 131 7.08 8.55 -7.17
C ARG A 131 6.09 9.70 -7.37
N PHE A 132 5.64 9.89 -8.59
CA PHE A 132 4.72 10.94 -9.02
C PHE A 132 3.66 10.36 -9.94
N GLY A 133 2.46 10.95 -9.92
CA GLY A 133 1.33 10.51 -10.73
C GLY A 133 0.48 9.43 -10.04
N GLY A 134 -0.61 9.07 -10.72
CA GLY A 134 -1.54 8.05 -10.24
C GLY A 134 -1.02 6.63 -10.44
N ALA A 135 -1.61 5.71 -9.70
CA ALA A 135 -1.43 4.27 -9.89
C ALA A 135 -1.97 3.84 -11.27
N CYS A 136 -1.50 2.69 -11.78
CA CYS A 136 -1.99 2.14 -13.04
C CYS A 136 -3.52 1.97 -13.01
N PRO A 137 -4.28 2.45 -14.03
CA PRO A 137 -5.74 2.33 -14.06
C PRO A 137 -6.27 0.90 -13.97
N LEU A 138 -5.49 -0.09 -14.38
CA LEU A 138 -5.84 -1.51 -14.33
C LEU A 138 -5.62 -2.14 -12.96
N TRP A 139 -5.11 -1.40 -11.98
CA TRP A 139 -4.86 -1.96 -10.67
C TRP A 139 -6.11 -1.89 -9.79
N ILE A 140 -6.38 -2.98 -9.09
CA ILE A 140 -7.59 -3.20 -8.26
C ILE A 140 -7.88 -2.10 -7.23
N VAL A 141 -6.89 -1.28 -6.89
CA VAL A 141 -7.03 -0.20 -5.90
C VAL A 141 -8.10 0.84 -6.29
N HIS A 142 -8.29 1.09 -7.59
CA HIS A 142 -9.27 2.05 -8.08
C HIS A 142 -10.70 1.55 -7.88
N GLU A 143 -10.93 0.27 -8.17
CA GLU A 143 -12.22 -0.37 -7.90
C GLU A 143 -12.52 -0.42 -6.40
N ALA A 144 -11.50 -0.76 -5.59
CA ALA A 144 -11.66 -0.80 -4.13
C ALA A 144 -12.07 0.55 -3.53
N VAL A 145 -11.55 1.68 -4.04
CA VAL A 145 -11.99 3.02 -3.60
C VAL A 145 -13.46 3.26 -3.89
N ALA A 146 -13.96 2.74 -5.02
CA ALA A 146 -15.34 2.92 -5.44
C ALA A 146 -16.31 2.06 -4.60
N ILE A 147 -15.87 0.89 -4.12
CA ILE A 147 -16.69 -0.08 -3.38
C ILE A 147 -16.13 -0.24 -1.95
N PRO A 148 -16.46 0.67 -1.00
CA PRO A 148 -15.95 0.61 0.36
C PRO A 148 -16.31 -0.72 1.06
N ASP A 149 -15.49 -1.09 2.03
CA ASP A 149 -15.61 -2.25 2.93
C ASP A 149 -15.56 -3.63 2.26
N ARG A 150 -15.50 -3.69 0.94
CA ARG A 150 -15.30 -4.94 0.21
C ARG A 150 -13.82 -5.19 -0.04
N ILE A 151 -13.37 -6.42 0.24
CA ILE A 151 -12.05 -6.89 -0.15
C ILE A 151 -12.12 -7.37 -1.59
N LEU A 152 -11.30 -6.81 -2.44
CA LEU A 152 -11.12 -7.20 -3.84
C LEU A 152 -9.74 -7.83 -4.00
N VAL A 153 -9.62 -8.82 -4.89
CA VAL A 153 -8.38 -9.57 -5.10
C VAL A 153 -8.04 -9.59 -6.58
N GLN A 154 -6.75 -9.48 -6.89
CA GLN A 154 -6.26 -9.47 -8.26
C GLN A 154 -4.93 -10.21 -8.35
N LEU A 155 -4.78 -11.07 -9.36
CA LEU A 155 -3.47 -11.49 -9.84
C LEU A 155 -2.98 -10.46 -10.86
N ALA A 156 -1.88 -9.79 -10.55
CA ALA A 156 -1.31 -8.74 -11.38
C ALA A 156 0.08 -9.15 -11.90
N GLU A 157 0.43 -8.67 -13.10
CA GLU A 157 1.75 -8.88 -13.70
C GLU A 157 2.35 -7.52 -14.10
N THR A 158 3.53 -7.21 -13.58
CA THR A 158 4.29 -6.01 -13.93
C THR A 158 5.04 -6.16 -15.26
N PRO A 159 5.54 -5.07 -15.88
CA PRO A 159 6.20 -5.14 -17.19
C PRO A 159 7.46 -6.02 -17.25
N ASP A 160 8.11 -6.24 -16.11
CA ASP A 160 9.26 -7.14 -15.95
C ASP A 160 8.86 -8.62 -15.79
N GLY A 161 7.57 -8.94 -15.93
CA GLY A 161 7.05 -10.30 -15.85
C GLY A 161 6.85 -10.83 -14.43
N VAL A 162 7.11 -10.02 -13.39
CA VAL A 162 6.87 -10.43 -12.01
C VAL A 162 5.37 -10.42 -11.71
N ARG A 163 4.88 -11.49 -11.08
CA ARG A 163 3.49 -11.64 -10.71
C ARG A 163 3.26 -11.41 -9.24
N TYR A 164 2.16 -10.76 -8.93
CA TYR A 164 1.77 -10.39 -7.57
C TYR A 164 0.32 -10.78 -7.30
N VAL A 165 0.08 -11.38 -6.14
CA VAL A 165 -1.26 -11.43 -5.56
C VAL A 165 -1.48 -10.15 -4.79
N SER A 166 -2.46 -9.36 -5.21
CA SER A 166 -2.86 -8.11 -4.56
C SER A 166 -4.26 -8.26 -3.97
N MET A 167 -4.46 -7.82 -2.74
CA MET A 167 -5.77 -7.51 -2.23
C MET A 167 -5.90 -6.01 -1.98
N ALA A 168 -7.10 -5.46 -2.11
CA ALA A 168 -7.39 -4.07 -1.80
C ALA A 168 -8.76 -3.94 -1.12
N LYS A 169 -8.86 -3.03 -0.15
CA LYS A 169 -10.10 -2.68 0.55
C LYS A 169 -10.27 -1.17 0.57
N GLY A 170 -11.43 -0.70 0.12
CA GLY A 170 -11.84 0.70 0.28
C GLY A 170 -12.21 0.98 1.73
N LEU A 171 -11.74 2.09 2.27
CA LEU A 171 -11.99 2.51 3.63
C LEU A 171 -12.60 3.92 3.67
N VAL A 172 -13.59 4.10 4.53
CA VAL A 172 -14.19 5.40 4.81
C VAL A 172 -13.89 5.76 6.26
N LYS A 173 -13.17 6.86 6.49
CA LYS A 173 -12.99 7.40 7.84
C LYS A 173 -14.05 8.46 8.11
N PRO A 174 -14.91 8.23 9.13
CA PRO A 174 -15.92 9.20 9.52
C PRO A 174 -15.28 10.55 9.84
N SER A 175 -15.98 11.61 9.51
CA SER A 175 -15.54 12.99 9.80
C SER A 175 -15.97 13.50 11.17
N GLY A 176 -16.89 12.79 11.82
CA GLY A 176 -17.51 13.19 13.10
C GLY A 176 -18.57 14.32 12.95
N SER A 177 -18.82 14.81 11.73
CA SER A 177 -19.81 15.86 11.46
C SER A 177 -20.34 15.73 10.03
N PHE A 178 -21.61 16.05 9.81
CA PHE A 178 -22.22 16.11 8.48
C PHE A 178 -21.57 17.20 7.59
N GLU A 179 -21.09 18.28 8.17
CA GLU A 179 -20.45 19.38 7.45
C GLU A 179 -19.03 19.05 6.94
N ARG A 180 -18.44 17.97 7.43
CA ARG A 180 -17.10 17.55 7.04
C ARG A 180 -17.15 16.33 6.12
N VAL A 181 -16.51 16.42 4.97
CA VAL A 181 -16.42 15.29 4.03
C VAL A 181 -15.64 14.13 4.65
N PRO A 182 -16.19 12.91 4.70
CA PRO A 182 -15.47 11.74 5.14
C PRO A 182 -14.27 11.47 4.23
N ARG A 183 -13.16 11.02 4.82
CA ARG A 183 -11.98 10.65 4.03
C ARG A 183 -12.14 9.25 3.46
N ARG A 184 -12.07 9.14 2.14
CA ARG A 184 -12.15 7.86 1.42
C ARG A 184 -10.81 7.55 0.75
N TYR A 185 -10.39 6.31 0.87
CA TYR A 185 -9.16 5.81 0.26
C TYR A 185 -9.19 4.28 0.20
N ALA A 186 -8.36 3.68 -0.65
CA ALA A 186 -8.11 2.26 -0.61
C ALA A 186 -6.79 1.95 0.06
N VAL A 187 -6.74 0.82 0.75
CA VAL A 187 -5.51 0.18 1.24
C VAL A 187 -5.30 -1.08 0.42
N ALA A 188 -4.10 -1.25 -0.11
CA ALA A 188 -3.69 -2.48 -0.77
C ALA A 188 -2.49 -3.12 -0.06
N LEU A 189 -2.51 -4.44 -0.02
CA LEU A 189 -1.44 -5.31 0.43
C LEU A 189 -1.25 -6.42 -0.59
N GLY A 190 -0.02 -6.83 -0.86
CA GLY A 190 0.22 -7.95 -1.75
C GLY A 190 1.64 -8.45 -1.68
N CYS A 191 1.86 -9.63 -2.19
CA CYS A 191 3.15 -10.32 -2.24
C CYS A 191 3.42 -10.88 -3.64
N GLU A 192 4.67 -11.25 -3.89
CA GLU A 192 5.01 -12.00 -5.10
C GLU A 192 4.32 -13.37 -5.08
N ILE A 193 4.03 -13.90 -6.24
CA ILE A 193 3.26 -15.15 -6.42
C ILE A 193 3.88 -16.33 -5.66
N ASP A 194 5.19 -16.34 -5.44
CA ASP A 194 5.91 -17.39 -4.72
C ASP A 194 5.41 -17.53 -3.27
N HIS A 195 4.85 -16.46 -2.70
CA HIS A 195 4.26 -16.41 -1.36
C HIS A 195 2.74 -16.54 -1.34
N ALA A 196 2.10 -16.78 -2.49
CA ALA A 196 0.64 -16.81 -2.59
C ALA A 196 -0.02 -17.82 -1.63
N ARG A 197 0.61 -18.98 -1.40
CA ARG A 197 0.09 -20.03 -0.50
C ARG A 197 0.01 -19.60 0.96
N GLU A 198 0.82 -18.62 1.35
CA GLU A 198 0.82 -18.05 2.70
C GLU A 198 -0.25 -16.97 2.88
N PHE A 199 -0.91 -16.53 1.80
CA PHE A 199 -1.81 -15.38 1.77
C PHE A 199 -3.23 -15.84 1.41
N ILE A 200 -4.15 -15.84 2.40
CA ILE A 200 -5.51 -16.38 2.26
C ILE A 200 -6.28 -15.78 1.08
N TYR A 201 -5.99 -14.53 0.73
CA TYR A 201 -6.63 -13.83 -0.39
C TYR A 201 -6.21 -14.38 -1.77
N ALA A 202 -5.24 -15.28 -1.83
CA ALA A 202 -4.89 -16.00 -3.04
C ALA A 202 -5.80 -17.21 -3.31
N ASP A 203 -6.59 -17.63 -2.31
CA ASP A 203 -7.50 -18.76 -2.46
C ASP A 203 -8.57 -18.41 -3.52
N GLY A 204 -8.77 -19.29 -4.45
CA GLY A 204 -9.70 -19.07 -5.57
C GLY A 204 -9.12 -18.31 -6.77
N LEU A 205 -7.87 -17.84 -6.73
CA LEU A 205 -7.19 -17.28 -7.90
C LEU A 205 -6.51 -18.39 -8.72
N ASP A 206 -6.59 -18.28 -10.05
CA ASP A 206 -5.75 -19.10 -10.95
C ASP A 206 -4.31 -18.60 -10.92
N LEU A 207 -3.48 -19.23 -10.10
CA LEU A 207 -2.07 -18.88 -9.95
C LEU A 207 -1.20 -19.34 -11.15
N THR A 208 -1.75 -20.04 -12.15
CA THR A 208 -1.00 -20.39 -13.37
C THR A 208 -0.63 -19.15 -14.20
N GLY A 209 -1.29 -18.04 -13.93
CA GLY A 209 -1.02 -16.73 -14.54
C GLY A 209 -1.78 -16.46 -15.84
N ARG A 210 -2.62 -17.39 -16.30
CA ARG A 210 -3.41 -17.18 -17.53
C ARG A 210 -4.39 -16.01 -17.45
N GLY A 211 -4.79 -15.59 -16.26
CA GLY A 211 -5.69 -14.47 -16.01
C GLY A 211 -5.02 -13.25 -15.36
N ALA A 212 -3.69 -13.18 -15.33
CA ALA A 212 -2.99 -12.06 -14.69
C ALA A 212 -3.26 -10.73 -15.42
N THR A 213 -3.72 -9.74 -14.67
CA THR A 213 -3.91 -8.37 -15.19
C THR A 213 -2.55 -7.71 -15.41
N LYS A 214 -2.29 -7.27 -16.63
CA LYS A 214 -1.03 -6.62 -17.00
C LYS A 214 -1.01 -5.17 -16.53
N ILE A 215 -0.56 -4.93 -15.31
CA ILE A 215 -0.42 -3.58 -14.73
C ILE A 215 0.92 -2.94 -15.09
N GLY A 216 0.99 -1.61 -14.94
CA GLY A 216 2.23 -0.82 -14.98
C GLY A 216 2.43 -0.07 -13.67
N THR A 217 3.57 0.60 -13.55
CA THR A 217 3.84 1.48 -12.39
C THR A 217 2.99 2.76 -12.46
N SER A 218 2.99 3.41 -13.62
CA SER A 218 2.23 4.62 -13.99
C SER A 218 2.23 4.72 -15.49
N CYS A 219 1.19 5.28 -16.12
CA CYS A 219 1.10 5.39 -17.58
C CYS A 219 2.32 6.10 -18.20
N ARG A 220 2.81 7.15 -17.54
CA ARG A 220 3.97 7.93 -18.04
C ARG A 220 5.31 7.18 -18.03
N LEU A 221 5.40 6.10 -17.25
CA LEU A 221 6.61 5.28 -17.11
C LEU A 221 6.38 3.83 -17.58
N CYS A 222 5.19 3.52 -18.10
CA CYS A 222 4.84 2.16 -18.46
C CYS A 222 5.36 1.81 -19.88
N PRO A 223 6.22 0.80 -20.02
CA PRO A 223 6.80 0.41 -21.29
C PRO A 223 5.86 -0.44 -22.17
N ARG A 224 4.69 -0.83 -21.68
CA ARG A 224 3.76 -1.68 -22.43
C ARG A 224 3.29 -0.95 -23.69
N PRO A 225 3.46 -1.50 -24.91
CA PRO A 225 3.00 -0.85 -26.14
C PRO A 225 1.47 -0.91 -26.26
N ASP A 226 0.86 -2.05 -25.89
CA ASP A 226 -0.54 -2.33 -26.10
C ASP A 226 -1.30 -2.22 -24.77
N CYS A 227 -2.00 -1.12 -24.56
CA CYS A 227 -2.81 -0.90 -23.35
C CYS A 227 -3.97 0.03 -23.68
N ASP A 228 -5.18 -0.52 -23.78
CA ASP A 228 -6.41 0.22 -24.06
C ASP A 228 -6.86 1.13 -22.91
N GLN A 229 -6.31 0.95 -21.71
CA GLN A 229 -6.59 1.77 -20.51
C GLN A 229 -5.50 2.83 -20.25
N ARG A 230 -4.66 3.10 -21.23
CA ARG A 230 -3.61 4.10 -21.10
C ARG A 230 -4.19 5.51 -21.01
N ALA A 231 -4.01 6.15 -19.84
CA ALA A 231 -4.51 7.51 -19.59
C ALA A 231 -3.56 8.61 -20.10
N PHE A 232 -2.25 8.34 -20.16
CA PHE A 232 -1.23 9.31 -20.57
C PHE A 232 -0.17 8.65 -21.45
N PRO A 233 0.36 9.35 -22.47
CA PRO A 233 1.51 8.86 -23.21
C PRO A 233 2.73 8.72 -22.29
N PRO A 234 3.67 7.80 -22.59
CA PRO A 234 4.93 7.71 -21.87
C PRO A 234 5.74 9.00 -22.05
N SER A 235 6.52 9.36 -21.04
CA SER A 235 7.31 10.59 -21.03
C SER A 235 8.68 10.45 -21.71
N ASP A 236 9.10 9.22 -21.93
CA ASP A 236 10.45 8.82 -22.39
C ASP A 236 10.44 8.17 -23.79
N ARG A 237 9.30 8.20 -24.49
CA ARG A 237 9.13 7.59 -25.80
C ARG A 237 8.34 8.48 -26.75
N GLU A 238 8.63 8.38 -28.02
CA GLU A 238 7.87 9.04 -29.07
C GLU A 238 6.52 8.36 -29.28
N ILE A 239 5.53 9.15 -29.66
CA ILE A 239 4.21 8.67 -30.05
C ILE A 239 4.05 8.81 -31.57
N ILE A 240 3.43 7.80 -32.15
CA ILE A 240 3.10 7.78 -33.59
C ILE A 240 1.59 7.92 -33.71
N VAL A 241 1.14 8.99 -34.35
CA VAL A 241 -0.27 9.23 -34.63
C VAL A 241 -0.52 8.90 -36.12
N ASP A 242 -1.47 7.99 -36.34
CA ASP A 242 -1.95 7.66 -37.69
C ASP A 242 -3.33 8.32 -37.86
N PRO A 243 -3.47 9.35 -38.71
CA PRO A 243 -4.72 10.07 -38.89
C PRO A 243 -5.84 9.23 -39.53
N ASP A 244 -5.48 8.14 -40.20
CA ASP A 244 -6.42 7.26 -40.90
C ASP A 244 -6.86 6.07 -40.04
N ARG A 245 -6.30 5.92 -38.81
CA ARG A 245 -6.62 4.86 -37.89
C ARG A 245 -7.16 5.40 -36.56
N ARG A 246 -8.38 5.00 -36.20
CA ARG A 246 -8.98 5.29 -34.91
C ARG A 246 -8.95 4.05 -34.04
N ASN A 247 -8.04 4.05 -33.05
CA ASN A 247 -7.99 3.05 -31.98
C ASN A 247 -8.58 3.64 -30.68
N VAL A 248 -8.75 2.80 -29.65
CA VAL A 248 -9.15 3.26 -28.29
C VAL A 248 -8.16 4.30 -27.76
N VAL A 249 -6.86 4.04 -27.90
CA VAL A 249 -5.81 5.04 -27.70
C VAL A 249 -5.40 5.58 -29.07
N PRO A 250 -5.46 6.91 -29.30
CA PRO A 250 -5.31 7.50 -30.63
C PRO A 250 -3.86 7.58 -31.12
N TYR A 251 -2.94 6.92 -30.48
CA TYR A 251 -1.51 6.85 -30.85
C TYR A 251 -0.93 5.47 -30.53
N ARG A 252 0.19 5.16 -31.15
CA ARG A 252 1.07 4.05 -30.79
C ARG A 252 2.36 4.58 -30.16
N ILE A 253 3.03 3.74 -29.39
CA ILE A 253 4.34 4.04 -28.84
C ILE A 253 5.39 3.53 -29.82
N ALA A 254 6.36 4.37 -30.14
CA ALA A 254 7.51 4.00 -30.95
C ALA A 254 8.42 2.98 -30.25
#